data_b5a0a2d38b45221d8ad3376fd9db41cd
#
_entry.id   b5a0a2d38b45221d8ad3376fd9db41cd
#
_cell.length_a   1.000
_cell.length_b   1.000
_cell.length_c   1.000
_cell.angle_alpha   90.00
_cell.angle_beta   90.00
_cell.angle_gamma   90.00
#
_symmetry.space_group_name_H-M   'P 1'
#
loop_
_entity.id
_entity.type
_entity.pdbx_description
1 polymer ?
#
loop_
_entity_poly.entity_id
_entity_poly.type
_entity_poly.pdbx_seq_one_letter_code
_entity_poly.pdbx_strand_id
1 'polypeptide(L)'
;MITKNNVVGVLMGGVSGEAAISRATGTAITEALNGLGYHAIAIEYNPRNVISQLKENNVEVVFIALHGKYGEDGTIQSVLELEGIPYTGSGVSSSAITMDKIFSSRLFKQAGIRMANSLPVYFSDGIENVASSINSYFNKFPVVLKPACEGSTIGIEIVHTNEELIPALERAFAVEKRLLAEAYLDGDEFTIPVFNGKAFPIIKICPYSGTYDFHSKYT
;
A
#
# COMPACT_ATOMS: atom_id res chain seq x y z
N MET A 1 8.03 -27.63 5.80
CA MET A 1 6.74 -27.65 5.09
C MET A 1 5.67 -27.27 6.11
N ILE A 2 4.83 -26.29 5.84
CA ILE A 2 3.76 -25.84 6.75
C ILE A 2 2.66 -26.88 6.75
N THR A 3 2.22 -27.29 7.93
CA THR A 3 1.17 -28.30 8.15
C THR A 3 0.05 -27.69 9.03
N LYS A 4 -1.05 -28.42 9.17
CA LYS A 4 -2.16 -28.00 10.04
C LYS A 4 -1.81 -27.97 11.55
N ASN A 5 -0.70 -28.58 11.92
CA ASN A 5 -0.23 -28.61 13.31
C ASN A 5 0.57 -27.36 13.68
N ASN A 6 1.03 -26.57 12.69
CA ASN A 6 1.78 -25.35 12.95
C ASN A 6 0.84 -24.24 13.45
N VAL A 7 1.32 -23.46 14.40
CA VAL A 7 0.60 -22.27 14.89
C VAL A 7 0.77 -21.13 13.89
N VAL A 8 -0.34 -20.67 13.33
CA VAL A 8 -0.39 -19.57 12.37
C VAL A 8 -0.78 -18.29 13.07
N GLY A 9 0.14 -17.34 13.20
CA GLY A 9 -0.16 -16.00 13.70
C GLY A 9 -0.73 -15.12 12.57
N VAL A 10 -1.96 -14.68 12.68
CA VAL A 10 -2.55 -13.72 11.74
C VAL A 10 -2.36 -12.31 12.28
N LEU A 11 -1.38 -11.58 11.74
CA LEU A 11 -1.11 -10.20 12.14
C LEU A 11 -2.13 -9.26 11.51
N MET A 12 -2.88 -8.52 12.32
CA MET A 12 -3.94 -7.62 11.89
C MET A 12 -3.96 -6.30 12.68
N GLY A 13 -4.72 -5.31 12.24
CA GLY A 13 -4.83 -4.00 12.88
C GLY A 13 -3.65 -3.10 12.57
N GLY A 14 -2.90 -2.73 13.58
CA GLY A 14 -1.69 -1.91 13.45
C GLY A 14 -1.97 -0.41 13.53
N VAL A 15 -1.05 0.39 12.97
CA VAL A 15 -1.00 1.85 13.16
C VAL A 15 -1.31 2.66 11.89
N SER A 16 -1.57 1.99 10.77
CA SER A 16 -1.89 2.67 9.51
C SER A 16 -3.32 3.20 9.49
N GLY A 17 -3.62 4.09 8.54
CA GLY A 17 -4.99 4.55 8.29
C GLY A 17 -5.96 3.43 7.91
N GLU A 18 -5.45 2.25 7.55
CA GLU A 18 -6.21 1.06 7.14
C GLU A 18 -6.38 0.02 8.26
N ALA A 19 -6.05 0.36 9.51
CA ALA A 19 -6.08 -0.59 10.64
C ALA A 19 -7.44 -1.28 10.84
N ALA A 20 -8.56 -0.58 10.62
CA ALA A 20 -9.90 -1.15 10.72
C ALA A 20 -10.14 -2.21 9.62
N ILE A 21 -9.70 -1.96 8.40
CA ILE A 21 -9.79 -2.90 7.28
C ILE A 21 -8.92 -4.12 7.56
N SER A 22 -7.70 -3.89 8.06
CA SER A 22 -6.77 -4.96 8.45
C SER A 22 -7.38 -5.88 9.51
N ARG A 23 -8.11 -5.35 10.52
CA ARG A 23 -8.80 -6.16 11.51
C ARG A 23 -9.91 -7.01 10.89
N ALA A 24 -10.73 -6.44 10.00
CA ALA A 24 -11.77 -7.18 9.30
C ALA A 24 -11.17 -8.31 8.45
N THR A 25 -10.14 -8.00 7.67
CA THR A 25 -9.39 -8.98 6.86
C THR A 25 -8.79 -10.09 7.73
N GLY A 26 -8.08 -9.72 8.80
CA GLY A 26 -7.42 -10.68 9.69
C GLY A 26 -8.41 -11.59 10.43
N THR A 27 -9.55 -11.06 10.85
CA THR A 27 -10.63 -11.84 11.49
C THR A 27 -11.15 -12.89 10.50
N ALA A 28 -11.52 -12.49 9.29
CA ALA A 28 -12.04 -13.40 8.26
C ALA A 28 -11.01 -14.49 7.89
N ILE A 29 -9.72 -14.13 7.78
CA ILE A 29 -8.64 -15.09 7.52
C ILE A 29 -8.49 -16.07 8.68
N THR A 30 -8.51 -15.60 9.92
CA THR A 30 -8.39 -16.46 11.12
C THR A 30 -9.53 -17.46 11.17
N GLU A 31 -10.75 -17.02 10.94
CA GLU A 31 -11.93 -17.88 10.91
C GLU A 31 -11.85 -18.92 9.78
N ALA A 32 -11.45 -18.49 8.57
CA ALA A 32 -11.30 -19.38 7.43
C ALA A 32 -10.22 -20.45 7.66
N LEU A 33 -9.05 -20.08 8.21
CA LEU A 33 -7.98 -21.02 8.51
C LEU A 33 -8.41 -22.02 9.57
N ASN A 34 -9.06 -21.57 10.64
CA ASN A 34 -9.58 -22.45 11.68
C ASN A 34 -10.68 -23.40 11.14
N GLY A 35 -11.56 -22.87 10.26
CA GLY A 35 -12.57 -23.69 9.57
C GLY A 35 -11.97 -24.78 8.67
N LEU A 36 -10.77 -24.54 8.12
CA LEU A 36 -10.01 -25.51 7.33
C LEU A 36 -9.18 -26.49 8.20
N GLY A 37 -9.21 -26.33 9.53
CA GLY A 37 -8.52 -27.17 10.49
C GLY A 37 -7.05 -26.81 10.72
N TYR A 38 -6.62 -25.58 10.39
CA TYR A 38 -5.34 -25.01 10.84
C TYR A 38 -5.51 -24.46 12.28
N HIS A 39 -4.40 -24.27 12.98
CA HIS A 39 -4.38 -23.61 14.27
C HIS A 39 -4.00 -22.13 14.07
N ALA A 40 -4.98 -21.26 13.77
CA ALA A 40 -4.76 -19.85 13.53
C ALA A 40 -5.16 -18.98 14.72
N ILE A 41 -4.30 -18.01 15.06
CA ILE A 41 -4.47 -17.07 16.18
C ILE A 41 -4.44 -15.65 15.62
N ALA A 42 -5.48 -14.86 15.88
CA ALA A 42 -5.50 -13.44 15.56
C ALA A 42 -4.60 -12.66 16.54
N ILE A 43 -3.68 -11.86 15.99
CA ILE A 43 -2.74 -11.05 16.77
C ILE A 43 -2.89 -9.59 16.38
N GLU A 44 -3.35 -8.76 17.30
CA GLU A 44 -3.37 -7.30 17.11
C GLU A 44 -1.94 -6.78 17.06
N TYR A 45 -1.53 -6.25 15.91
CA TYR A 45 -0.15 -5.86 15.66
C TYR A 45 0.24 -4.61 16.45
N ASN A 46 1.30 -4.74 17.24
CA ASN A 46 1.97 -3.61 17.86
C ASN A 46 3.46 -3.67 17.54
N PRO A 47 4.01 -2.68 16.79
CA PRO A 47 5.40 -2.71 16.33
C PRO A 47 6.43 -2.76 17.47
N ARG A 48 6.05 -2.38 18.70
CA ARG A 48 6.98 -2.36 19.84
C ARG A 48 7.14 -3.72 20.55
N ASN A 49 6.16 -4.60 20.39
CA ASN A 49 6.16 -5.88 21.11
C ASN A 49 5.77 -7.08 20.25
N VAL A 50 5.72 -6.94 18.92
CA VAL A 50 5.33 -8.02 18.01
C VAL A 50 6.18 -9.29 18.21
N ILE A 51 7.48 -9.17 18.44
CA ILE A 51 8.37 -10.32 18.68
C ILE A 51 7.94 -11.07 19.93
N SER A 52 7.64 -10.36 21.03
CA SER A 52 7.13 -10.98 22.27
C SER A 52 5.79 -11.67 22.03
N GLN A 53 4.86 -10.99 21.34
CA GLN A 53 3.55 -11.57 21.00
C GLN A 53 3.67 -12.86 20.19
N LEU A 54 4.59 -12.91 19.20
CA LEU A 54 4.82 -14.11 18.40
C LEU A 54 5.38 -15.26 19.23
N LYS A 55 6.35 -14.97 20.13
CA LYS A 55 6.97 -15.98 21.01
C LYS A 55 6.01 -16.50 22.07
N GLU A 56 5.28 -15.63 22.75
CA GLU A 56 4.28 -16.00 23.76
C GLU A 56 3.18 -16.91 23.21
N ASN A 57 2.81 -16.72 21.95
CA ASN A 57 1.81 -17.54 21.26
C ASN A 57 2.41 -18.73 20.50
N ASN A 58 3.71 -18.99 20.61
CA ASN A 58 4.41 -20.06 19.90
C ASN A 58 4.15 -20.05 18.38
N VAL A 59 4.13 -18.86 17.76
CA VAL A 59 3.86 -18.71 16.34
C VAL A 59 5.00 -19.26 15.51
N GLU A 60 4.69 -20.15 14.59
CA GLU A 60 5.65 -20.82 13.69
C GLU A 60 5.57 -20.31 12.26
N VAL A 61 4.46 -19.68 11.87
CA VAL A 61 4.25 -19.05 10.57
C VAL A 61 3.33 -17.86 10.72
N VAL A 62 3.56 -16.80 9.95
CA VAL A 62 2.75 -15.59 10.00
C VAL A 62 1.95 -15.41 8.71
N PHE A 63 0.64 -15.18 8.87
CA PHE A 63 -0.18 -14.60 7.81
C PHE A 63 -0.22 -13.09 8.04
N ILE A 64 0.34 -12.31 7.11
CA ILE A 64 0.31 -10.85 7.17
C ILE A 64 -1.02 -10.38 6.60
N ALA A 65 -1.93 -9.94 7.47
CA ALA A 65 -3.21 -9.29 7.11
C ALA A 65 -3.16 -7.77 7.37
N LEU A 66 -1.96 -7.24 7.57
CA LEU A 66 -1.72 -5.80 7.75
C LEU A 66 -1.82 -5.07 6.40
N HIS A 67 -2.28 -3.83 6.45
CA HIS A 67 -2.31 -2.92 5.31
C HIS A 67 -1.49 -1.67 5.58
N GLY A 68 -0.87 -1.12 4.51
CA GLY A 68 -0.11 0.12 4.57
C GLY A 68 1.16 0.03 5.41
N LYS A 69 1.41 1.09 6.16
CA LYS A 69 2.65 1.29 6.93
C LYS A 69 2.91 0.15 7.91
N TYR A 70 4.15 -0.35 7.92
CA TYR A 70 4.68 -1.47 8.67
C TYR A 70 4.15 -2.86 8.24
N GLY A 71 3.10 -2.93 7.43
CA GLY A 71 2.55 -4.19 6.92
C GLY A 71 3.03 -4.53 5.51
N GLU A 72 3.10 -3.53 4.62
CA GLU A 72 3.38 -3.70 3.20
C GLU A 72 4.70 -3.07 2.75
N ASP A 73 5.44 -2.43 3.64
CA ASP A 73 6.65 -1.64 3.36
C ASP A 73 7.97 -2.37 3.63
N GLY A 74 7.94 -3.67 3.90
CA GLY A 74 9.12 -4.47 4.21
C GLY A 74 9.49 -4.49 5.70
N THR A 75 8.84 -3.67 6.54
CA THR A 75 9.20 -3.56 7.97
C THR A 75 8.92 -4.83 8.75
N ILE A 76 7.68 -5.32 8.74
CA ILE A 76 7.34 -6.56 9.43
C ILE A 76 8.03 -7.77 8.79
N GLN A 77 8.18 -7.77 7.46
CA GLN A 77 8.88 -8.81 6.73
C GLN A 77 10.33 -8.94 7.23
N SER A 78 11.03 -7.81 7.44
CA SER A 78 12.40 -7.80 7.99
C SER A 78 12.46 -8.40 9.39
N VAL A 79 11.51 -8.07 10.25
CA VAL A 79 11.43 -8.63 11.61
C VAL A 79 11.24 -10.14 11.56
N LEU A 80 10.33 -10.62 10.71
CA LEU A 80 10.04 -12.05 10.58
C LEU A 80 11.22 -12.84 9.98
N GLU A 81 11.96 -12.26 9.02
CA GLU A 81 13.18 -12.87 8.48
C GLU A 81 14.27 -12.98 9.56
N LEU A 82 14.46 -11.95 10.40
CA LEU A 82 15.44 -11.99 11.50
C LEU A 82 15.07 -13.03 12.57
N GLU A 83 13.79 -13.23 12.84
CA GLU A 83 13.30 -14.25 13.78
C GLU A 83 13.21 -15.66 13.14
N GLY A 84 13.46 -15.78 11.82
CA GLY A 84 13.38 -17.05 11.09
C GLY A 84 11.94 -17.57 10.94
N ILE A 85 10.94 -16.71 11.03
CA ILE A 85 9.52 -17.07 10.92
C ILE A 85 9.05 -16.88 9.48
N PRO A 86 8.63 -17.94 8.77
CA PRO A 86 8.06 -17.82 7.44
C PRO A 86 6.74 -17.04 7.46
N TYR A 87 6.46 -16.33 6.37
CA TYR A 87 5.28 -15.46 6.27
C TYR A 87 4.67 -15.47 4.87
N THR A 88 3.43 -15.00 4.76
CA THR A 88 2.73 -14.83 3.48
C THR A 88 3.09 -13.49 2.82
N GLY A 89 3.14 -13.48 1.48
CA GLY A 89 3.35 -12.27 0.70
C GLY A 89 4.77 -12.12 0.17
N SER A 90 5.10 -10.91 -0.26
CA SER A 90 6.38 -10.56 -0.85
C SER A 90 7.46 -10.34 0.21
N GLY A 91 8.72 -10.58 -0.14
CA GLY A 91 9.87 -10.33 0.74
C GLY A 91 10.18 -8.85 0.95
N VAL A 92 11.16 -8.58 1.81
CA VAL A 92 11.54 -7.24 2.28
C VAL A 92 11.76 -6.25 1.15
N SER A 93 12.67 -6.55 0.24
CA SER A 93 13.05 -5.62 -0.85
C SER A 93 11.89 -5.33 -1.79
N SER A 94 11.12 -6.36 -2.15
CA SER A 94 9.96 -6.22 -3.02
C SER A 94 8.90 -5.32 -2.38
N SER A 95 8.55 -5.58 -1.12
CA SER A 95 7.58 -4.79 -0.35
C SER A 95 8.01 -3.33 -0.22
N ALA A 96 9.27 -3.08 0.18
CA ALA A 96 9.78 -1.72 0.35
C ALA A 96 9.77 -0.91 -0.97
N ILE A 97 10.16 -1.54 -2.07
CA ILE A 97 10.21 -0.87 -3.38
C ILE A 97 8.79 -0.59 -3.91
N THR A 98 7.90 -1.57 -3.83
CA THR A 98 6.56 -1.42 -4.41
C THR A 98 5.66 -0.50 -3.60
N MET A 99 5.90 -0.38 -2.29
CA MET A 99 5.18 0.59 -1.45
C MET A 99 5.52 2.04 -1.82
N ASP A 100 6.77 2.33 -2.19
CA ASP A 100 7.20 3.67 -2.57
C ASP A 100 6.97 3.93 -4.07
N LYS A 101 5.95 4.75 -4.40
CA LYS A 101 5.57 5.08 -5.78
C LYS A 101 6.69 5.76 -6.57
N ILE A 102 7.57 6.50 -5.90
CA ILE A 102 8.71 7.17 -6.53
C ILE A 102 9.73 6.13 -7.01
N PHE A 103 10.06 5.17 -6.15
CA PHE A 103 11.01 4.12 -6.50
C PHE A 103 10.41 3.10 -7.47
N SER A 104 9.19 2.64 -7.23
CA SER A 104 8.52 1.67 -8.11
C SER A 104 8.34 2.22 -9.53
N SER A 105 7.92 3.49 -9.68
CA SER A 105 7.75 4.09 -11.02
C SER A 105 9.07 4.19 -11.79
N ARG A 106 10.19 4.47 -11.10
CA ARG A 106 11.53 4.51 -11.72
C ARG A 106 11.95 3.14 -12.22
N LEU A 107 11.76 2.10 -11.40
CA LEU A 107 12.11 0.73 -11.76
C LEU A 107 11.24 0.20 -12.90
N PHE A 108 9.95 0.46 -12.86
CA PHE A 108 9.04 0.04 -13.94
C PHE A 108 9.37 0.74 -15.26
N LYS A 109 9.68 2.04 -15.24
CA LYS A 109 10.16 2.75 -16.44
C LYS A 109 11.46 2.15 -16.98
N GLN A 110 12.42 1.84 -16.09
CA GLN A 110 13.70 1.21 -16.47
C GLN A 110 13.48 -0.18 -17.07
N ALA A 111 12.49 -0.92 -16.58
CA ALA A 111 12.09 -2.23 -17.11
C ALA A 111 11.29 -2.14 -18.43
N GLY A 112 11.06 -0.95 -18.98
CA GLY A 112 10.32 -0.73 -20.22
C GLY A 112 8.80 -0.79 -20.06
N ILE A 113 8.30 -0.80 -18.83
CA ILE A 113 6.85 -0.77 -18.56
C ILE A 113 6.34 0.67 -18.78
N ARG A 114 5.27 0.79 -19.54
CA ARG A 114 4.62 2.09 -19.79
C ARG A 114 3.99 2.63 -18.51
N MET A 115 4.46 3.81 -18.10
CA MET A 115 3.98 4.52 -16.91
C MET A 115 3.49 5.92 -17.32
N ALA A 116 2.61 6.50 -16.51
CA ALA A 116 2.28 7.91 -16.63
C ALA A 116 3.54 8.77 -16.49
N ASN A 117 3.57 9.93 -17.19
CA ASN A 117 4.60 10.92 -16.92
C ASN A 117 4.50 11.38 -15.47
N SER A 118 5.61 11.38 -14.76
CA SER A 118 5.61 11.63 -13.33
C SER A 118 6.82 12.43 -12.88
N LEU A 119 6.62 13.28 -11.87
CA LEU A 119 7.61 14.15 -11.26
C LEU A 119 7.57 13.93 -9.73
N PRO A 120 8.65 13.42 -9.10
CA PRO A 120 8.78 13.42 -7.65
C PRO A 120 8.92 14.85 -7.13
N VAL A 121 8.19 15.19 -6.08
CA VAL A 121 8.23 16.50 -5.44
C VAL A 121 8.31 16.36 -3.91
N TYR A 122 8.98 17.29 -3.26
CA TYR A 122 9.31 17.22 -1.85
C TYR A 122 8.88 18.49 -1.12
N PHE A 123 8.32 18.34 0.07
CA PHE A 123 7.93 19.47 0.91
C PHE A 123 9.10 20.42 1.23
N SER A 124 10.31 19.87 1.34
CA SER A 124 11.55 20.64 1.59
C SER A 124 11.87 21.69 0.51
N ASP A 125 11.35 21.51 -0.70
CA ASP A 125 11.64 22.39 -1.83
C ASP A 125 10.80 23.68 -1.79
N GLY A 126 9.81 23.74 -0.88
CA GLY A 126 8.86 24.83 -0.73
C GLY A 126 7.69 24.74 -1.72
N ILE A 127 6.47 24.98 -1.24
CA ILE A 127 5.23 24.73 -2.00
C ILE A 127 5.20 25.55 -3.30
N GLU A 128 5.62 26.79 -3.30
CA GLU A 128 5.65 27.66 -4.49
C GLU A 128 6.62 27.13 -5.57
N ASN A 129 7.80 26.67 -5.15
CA ASN A 129 8.78 26.08 -6.07
C ASN A 129 8.29 24.75 -6.64
N VAL A 130 7.62 23.95 -5.81
CA VAL A 130 6.98 22.69 -6.23
C VAL A 130 5.88 22.98 -7.26
N ALA A 131 5.01 23.95 -7.00
CA ALA A 131 3.95 24.34 -7.95
C ALA A 131 4.53 24.82 -9.29
N SER A 132 5.58 25.65 -9.25
CA SER A 132 6.29 26.10 -10.45
C SER A 132 6.89 24.94 -11.24
N SER A 133 7.49 23.96 -10.54
CA SER A 133 8.08 22.77 -11.17
C SER A 133 7.03 21.88 -11.81
N ILE A 134 5.88 21.67 -11.17
CA ILE A 134 4.75 20.91 -11.72
C ILE A 134 4.22 21.59 -12.99
N ASN A 135 3.97 22.90 -12.93
CA ASN A 135 3.50 23.67 -14.08
C ASN A 135 4.47 23.59 -15.26
N SER A 136 5.76 23.69 -15.01
CA SER A 136 6.78 23.60 -16.05
C SER A 136 6.90 22.21 -16.66
N TYR A 137 6.72 21.16 -15.84
CA TYR A 137 6.89 19.78 -16.28
C TYR A 137 5.69 19.26 -17.08
N PHE A 138 4.46 19.49 -16.61
CA PHE A 138 3.28 18.91 -17.24
C PHE A 138 2.65 19.80 -18.33
N ASN A 139 2.81 21.10 -18.26
CA ASN A 139 2.24 22.09 -19.18
C ASN A 139 0.71 22.00 -19.38
N LYS A 140 0.01 21.16 -18.64
CA LYS A 140 -1.44 20.97 -18.73
C LYS A 140 -1.99 20.27 -17.47
N PHE A 141 -3.28 20.46 -17.26
CA PHE A 141 -4.08 19.76 -16.26
C PHE A 141 -5.06 18.77 -16.93
N PRO A 142 -5.63 17.78 -16.20
CA PRO A 142 -5.43 17.51 -14.77
C PRO A 142 -4.07 16.88 -14.46
N VAL A 143 -3.60 17.08 -13.21
CA VAL A 143 -2.44 16.42 -12.61
C VAL A 143 -2.89 15.71 -11.33
N VAL A 144 -2.34 14.55 -11.04
CA VAL A 144 -2.64 13.78 -9.82
C VAL A 144 -1.46 13.86 -8.87
N LEU A 145 -1.70 14.32 -7.64
CA LEU A 145 -0.73 14.31 -6.55
C LEU A 145 -0.96 13.07 -5.70
N LYS A 146 0.07 12.24 -5.52
CA LYS A 146 -0.01 10.99 -4.76
C LYS A 146 1.05 10.98 -3.67
N PRO A 147 0.68 10.79 -2.39
CA PRO A 147 1.65 10.46 -1.34
C PRO A 147 2.48 9.24 -1.74
N ALA A 148 3.81 9.32 -1.52
CA ALA A 148 4.74 8.32 -2.06
C ALA A 148 4.49 6.93 -1.48
N CYS A 149 4.19 6.84 -0.16
CA CYS A 149 4.10 5.58 0.57
C CYS A 149 2.72 5.31 1.20
N GLU A 150 1.68 6.07 0.84
CA GLU A 150 0.32 5.79 1.31
C GLU A 150 -0.45 4.90 0.33
N GLY A 151 -1.36 4.08 0.88
CA GLY A 151 -2.26 3.22 0.13
C GLY A 151 -3.70 3.76 0.04
N SER A 152 -4.59 2.97 -0.55
CA SER A 152 -6.06 3.13 -0.52
C SER A 152 -6.59 4.52 -0.82
N THR A 153 -5.96 5.23 -1.75
CA THR A 153 -6.36 6.60 -2.19
C THR A 153 -6.20 7.68 -1.11
N ILE A 154 -5.57 7.36 0.04
CA ILE A 154 -5.34 8.32 1.12
C ILE A 154 -4.43 9.44 0.64
N GLY A 155 -4.91 10.69 0.76
CA GLY A 155 -4.15 11.90 0.40
C GLY A 155 -3.92 12.10 -1.10
N ILE A 156 -4.61 11.37 -1.97
CA ILE A 156 -4.58 11.60 -3.41
C ILE A 156 -5.42 12.83 -3.73
N GLU A 157 -4.86 13.75 -4.52
CA GLU A 157 -5.53 14.95 -5.01
C GLU A 157 -5.51 14.96 -6.55
N ILE A 158 -6.66 15.15 -7.17
CA ILE A 158 -6.77 15.40 -8.61
C ILE A 158 -6.93 16.90 -8.81
N VAL A 159 -5.96 17.51 -9.45
CA VAL A 159 -5.88 18.95 -9.63
C VAL A 159 -6.30 19.27 -11.06
N HIS A 160 -7.41 19.97 -11.24
CA HIS A 160 -7.97 20.26 -12.54
C HIS A 160 -7.50 21.60 -13.15
N THR A 161 -7.10 22.53 -12.29
CA THR A 161 -6.64 23.86 -12.71
C THR A 161 -5.40 24.31 -11.94
N ASN A 162 -4.70 25.31 -12.46
CA ASN A 162 -3.53 25.87 -11.78
C ASN A 162 -3.88 26.52 -10.42
N GLU A 163 -5.06 27.10 -10.31
CA GLU A 163 -5.53 27.76 -9.08
C GLU A 163 -5.76 26.78 -7.95
N GLU A 164 -6.09 25.52 -8.27
CA GLU A 164 -6.28 24.44 -7.30
C GLU A 164 -4.95 23.85 -6.80
N LEU A 165 -3.81 24.08 -7.49
CA LEU A 165 -2.58 23.36 -7.28
C LEU A 165 -1.98 23.59 -5.88
N ILE A 166 -1.84 24.85 -5.45
CA ILE A 166 -1.27 25.16 -4.13
C ILE A 166 -2.12 24.61 -2.99
N PRO A 167 -3.44 24.82 -2.94
CA PRO A 167 -4.30 24.20 -1.92
C PRO A 167 -4.23 22.66 -1.90
N ALA A 168 -4.15 22.02 -3.07
CA ALA A 168 -4.01 20.56 -3.17
C ALA A 168 -2.64 20.07 -2.66
N LEU A 169 -1.55 20.80 -2.96
CA LEU A 169 -0.22 20.50 -2.42
C LEU A 169 -0.20 20.61 -0.89
N GLU A 170 -0.84 21.62 -0.32
CA GLU A 170 -0.93 21.78 1.13
C GLU A 170 -1.62 20.57 1.79
N ARG A 171 -2.75 20.12 1.22
CA ARG A 171 -3.47 18.93 1.72
C ARG A 171 -2.65 17.66 1.55
N ALA A 172 -2.07 17.43 0.39
CA ALA A 172 -1.27 16.23 0.13
C ALA A 172 0.00 16.17 1.00
N PHE A 173 0.70 17.30 1.18
CA PHE A 173 1.88 17.40 2.05
C PHE A 173 1.55 17.35 3.56
N ALA A 174 0.31 17.56 3.95
CA ALA A 174 -0.12 17.30 5.33
C ALA A 174 -0.13 15.79 5.63
N VAL A 175 -0.37 14.96 4.61
CA VAL A 175 -0.35 13.49 4.72
C VAL A 175 1.08 12.94 4.66
N GLU A 176 1.85 13.30 3.62
CA GLU A 176 3.24 12.84 3.46
C GLU A 176 4.11 13.94 2.84
N LYS A 177 5.38 14.01 3.26
CA LYS A 177 6.33 15.03 2.81
C LYS A 177 6.98 14.75 1.46
N ARG A 178 6.68 13.60 0.84
CA ARG A 178 7.12 13.18 -0.48
C ARG A 178 5.90 12.83 -1.33
N LEU A 179 5.77 13.45 -2.46
CA LEU A 179 4.67 13.16 -3.37
C LEU A 179 5.22 12.77 -4.75
N LEU A 180 4.43 11.97 -5.46
CA LEU A 180 4.59 11.75 -6.89
C LEU A 180 3.47 12.52 -7.61
N ALA A 181 3.82 13.57 -8.33
CA ALA A 181 2.90 14.22 -9.25
C ALA A 181 2.88 13.42 -10.56
N GLU A 182 1.69 13.08 -11.07
CA GLU A 182 1.51 12.29 -12.29
C GLU A 182 0.54 12.98 -13.26
N ALA A 183 0.78 12.80 -14.55
CA ALA A 183 -0.22 13.15 -15.56
C ALA A 183 -1.49 12.32 -15.33
N TYR A 184 -2.64 12.96 -15.32
CA TYR A 184 -3.91 12.25 -15.26
C TYR A 184 -4.09 11.40 -16.54
N LEU A 185 -4.45 10.15 -16.36
CA LEU A 185 -4.81 9.24 -17.44
C LEU A 185 -6.32 9.04 -17.43
N ASP A 186 -6.97 9.50 -18.51
CA ASP A 186 -8.37 9.22 -18.73
C ASP A 186 -8.54 7.81 -19.30
N GLY A 187 -9.51 7.06 -18.80
CA GLY A 187 -9.80 5.70 -19.26
C GLY A 187 -10.37 4.79 -18.18
N ASP A 188 -10.57 3.53 -18.57
CA ASP A 188 -11.04 2.48 -17.67
C ASP A 188 -9.93 2.00 -16.72
N GLU A 189 -10.30 1.70 -15.50
CA GLU A 189 -9.40 1.17 -14.48
C GLU A 189 -9.49 -0.36 -14.39
N PHE A 190 -8.33 -1.02 -14.39
CA PHE A 190 -8.23 -2.48 -14.34
C PHE A 190 -7.25 -2.93 -13.27
N THR A 191 -7.49 -4.13 -12.71
CA THR A 191 -6.52 -4.82 -11.86
C THR A 191 -6.34 -6.27 -12.33
N ILE A 192 -5.13 -6.80 -12.11
CA ILE A 192 -4.80 -8.20 -12.45
C ILE A 192 -4.08 -8.79 -11.25
N PRO A 193 -4.72 -9.70 -10.48
CA PRO A 193 -4.04 -10.42 -9.42
C PRO A 193 -2.96 -11.34 -9.99
N VAL A 194 -1.83 -11.43 -9.30
CA VAL A 194 -0.75 -12.37 -9.63
C VAL A 194 -0.44 -13.23 -8.41
N PHE A 195 -0.44 -14.55 -8.58
CA PHE A 195 -0.12 -15.50 -7.52
C PHE A 195 0.84 -16.58 -8.05
N ASN A 196 1.95 -16.80 -7.33
CA ASN A 196 3.00 -17.74 -7.75
C ASN A 196 3.45 -17.55 -9.22
N GLY A 197 3.63 -16.30 -9.65
CA GLY A 197 4.06 -15.95 -11.00
C GLY A 197 3.01 -16.14 -12.10
N LYS A 198 1.77 -16.50 -11.75
CA LYS A 198 0.66 -16.66 -12.68
C LYS A 198 -0.31 -15.49 -12.57
N ALA A 199 -0.58 -14.82 -13.69
CA ALA A 199 -1.60 -13.78 -13.76
C ALA A 199 -3.01 -14.45 -13.78
N PHE A 200 -3.91 -13.86 -13.00
CA PHE A 200 -5.34 -14.20 -13.01
C PHE A 200 -6.08 -13.38 -14.07
N PRO A 201 -7.38 -13.66 -14.30
CA PRO A 201 -8.18 -12.86 -15.23
C PRO A 201 -8.19 -11.38 -14.88
N ILE A 202 -8.25 -10.54 -15.91
CA ILE A 202 -8.33 -9.10 -15.79
C ILE A 202 -9.68 -8.71 -15.19
N ILE A 203 -9.68 -7.84 -14.18
CA ILE A 203 -10.89 -7.32 -13.54
C ILE A 203 -11.00 -5.84 -13.87
N LYS A 204 -12.10 -5.42 -14.48
CA LYS A 204 -12.44 -4.00 -14.66
C LYS A 204 -13.06 -3.47 -13.38
N ILE A 205 -12.55 -2.33 -12.91
CA ILE A 205 -13.07 -1.63 -11.74
C ILE A 205 -14.12 -0.63 -12.22
N CYS A 206 -15.36 -0.76 -11.72
CA CYS A 206 -16.47 0.10 -12.06
C CYS A 206 -17.08 0.71 -10.79
N PRO A 207 -16.48 1.78 -10.24
CA PRO A 207 -16.96 2.39 -9.01
C PRO A 207 -18.34 3.03 -9.21
N TYR A 208 -19.24 2.84 -8.26
CA TYR A 208 -20.62 3.38 -8.29
C TYR A 208 -20.63 4.92 -8.28
N SER A 209 -19.68 5.54 -7.56
CA SER A 209 -19.52 6.99 -7.42
C SER A 209 -18.78 7.67 -8.59
N GLY A 210 -18.30 6.89 -9.56
CA GLY A 210 -17.46 7.38 -10.66
C GLY A 210 -15.98 7.54 -10.30
N THR A 211 -15.61 7.50 -9.01
CA THR A 211 -14.22 7.54 -8.53
C THR A 211 -13.94 6.36 -7.61
N TYR A 212 -12.80 5.69 -7.80
CA TYR A 212 -12.39 4.57 -6.96
C TYR A 212 -11.64 5.07 -5.72
N ASP A 213 -12.40 5.74 -4.85
CA ASP A 213 -11.94 6.29 -3.59
C ASP A 213 -11.99 5.26 -2.44
N PHE A 214 -11.61 5.69 -1.22
CA PHE A 214 -11.61 4.84 -0.04
C PHE A 214 -13.01 4.26 0.26
N HIS A 215 -14.05 5.08 0.12
CA HIS A 215 -15.43 4.63 0.34
C HIS A 215 -15.85 3.54 -0.66
N SER A 216 -15.57 3.76 -1.95
CA SER A 216 -15.87 2.78 -3.01
C SER A 216 -15.09 1.46 -2.88
N LYS A 217 -13.98 1.46 -2.12
CA LYS A 217 -13.18 0.26 -1.89
C LYS A 217 -13.70 -0.61 -0.75
N TYR A 218 -14.31 0.00 0.28
CA TYR A 218 -14.54 -0.67 1.56
C TYR A 218 -15.98 -0.58 2.09
N THR A 219 -16.90 0.04 1.36
CA THR A 219 -18.33 0.12 1.66
C THR A 219 -19.18 -0.26 0.46
#